data_2d07e62d0a7024c2a27778de892e326c
#
_entry.id   2d07e62d0a7024c2a27778de892e326c
#
_cell.length_a   1.000
_cell.length_b   1.000
_cell.length_c   1.000
_cell.angle_alpha   90.00
_cell.angle_beta   90.00
_cell.angle_gamma   90.00
#
_symmetry.space_group_name_H-M   'P 1'
#
loop_
_entity.id
_entity.type
_entity.pdbx_description
1 polymer ?
#
loop_
_entity_poly.entity_id
_entity_poly.type
_entity_poly.pdbx_seq_one_letter_code
_entity_poly.pdbx_strand_id
1 'polypeptide(L)'
;GAHLDELRRLCAKMDRAADRYRKNNKDRLDQFDDDRNLALLLGLPARLAQLAQKPGPKPRSAALLLQSAVAIEILLFCPMRVGNLAHLDIERHLRWIGDKQTLRLIIDIPAPEVKNDKPLRYELTGTSATLVRDYIDRVRPGLCSEPSSALFPKMDGRYRNPGDLSTQIKRHCLQETGLTVNAHLFRSLASKVHNKVSAGDAVTISHVLGDKITTVLRSYAQFEQKSALDHFQQSVRIVRGRDDQGEAE
;
A
#
# COMPACT_ATOMS: atom_id res chain seq x y z
N GLY A 1 12.19 -17.30 40.25
CA GLY A 1 12.77 -18.45 39.73
C GLY A 1 13.02 -18.45 38.24
N ALA A 2 13.72 -19.48 37.77
CA ALA A 2 14.23 -19.65 36.39
C ALA A 2 13.21 -19.40 35.27
N HIS A 3 11.96 -19.79 35.47
CA HIS A 3 10.89 -19.58 34.49
C HIS A 3 10.53 -18.10 34.27
N LEU A 4 10.55 -17.29 35.33
CA LEU A 4 10.31 -15.83 35.24
C LEU A 4 11.48 -15.15 34.51
N ASP A 5 12.71 -15.61 34.70
CA ASP A 5 13.89 -15.03 34.05
C ASP A 5 13.93 -15.41 32.56
N GLU A 6 13.46 -16.60 32.23
CA GLU A 6 13.29 -17.03 30.82
C GLU A 6 12.20 -16.22 30.11
N LEU A 7 11.05 -15.99 30.74
CA LEU A 7 10.00 -15.11 30.20
C LEU A 7 10.50 -13.68 29.98
N ARG A 8 11.24 -13.10 30.94
CA ARG A 8 11.85 -11.78 30.80
C ARG A 8 12.83 -11.71 29.62
N ARG A 9 13.65 -12.76 29.42
CA ARG A 9 14.57 -12.86 28.27
C ARG A 9 13.83 -12.95 26.95
N LEU A 10 12.74 -13.71 26.88
CA LEU A 10 11.88 -13.80 25.69
C LEU A 10 11.19 -12.48 25.38
N CYS A 11 10.63 -11.80 26.38
CA CYS A 11 10.05 -10.46 26.21
C CYS A 11 11.09 -9.47 25.69
N ALA A 12 12.27 -9.40 26.30
CA ALA A 12 13.35 -8.52 25.86
C ALA A 12 13.87 -8.84 24.45
N LYS A 13 13.81 -10.11 24.02
CA LYS A 13 14.16 -10.53 22.66
C LYS A 13 13.09 -10.08 21.66
N MET A 14 11.81 -10.18 22.03
CA MET A 14 10.68 -9.73 21.23
C MET A 14 10.70 -8.20 21.08
N ASP A 15 10.95 -7.46 22.14
CA ASP A 15 11.04 -6.00 22.11
C ASP A 15 12.17 -5.53 21.20
N ARG A 16 13.36 -6.12 21.31
CA ARG A 16 14.50 -5.84 20.42
C ARG A 16 14.20 -6.17 18.95
N ALA A 17 13.47 -7.24 18.68
CA ALA A 17 13.06 -7.60 17.33
C ALA A 17 12.03 -6.61 16.78
N ALA A 18 11.09 -6.17 17.63
CA ALA A 18 10.10 -5.16 17.27
C ALA A 18 10.75 -3.78 16.99
N ASP A 19 11.72 -3.38 17.78
CA ASP A 19 12.47 -2.12 17.60
C ASP A 19 13.31 -2.14 16.33
N ARG A 20 13.99 -3.26 16.06
CA ARG A 20 14.73 -3.46 14.79
C ARG A 20 13.79 -3.40 13.58
N TYR A 21 12.61 -4.00 13.67
CA TYR A 21 11.60 -3.95 12.62
C TYR A 21 11.10 -2.52 12.39
N ARG A 22 10.82 -1.76 13.45
CA ARG A 22 10.40 -0.36 13.39
C ARG A 22 11.49 0.51 12.75
N LYS A 23 12.76 0.37 13.18
CA LYS A 23 13.89 1.07 12.59
C LYS A 23 14.03 0.78 11.10
N ASN A 24 14.00 -0.49 10.70
CA ASN A 24 14.07 -0.89 9.29
C ASN A 24 12.90 -0.34 8.46
N ASN A 25 11.71 -0.22 9.04
CA ASN A 25 10.58 0.38 8.34
C ASN A 25 10.73 1.90 8.21
N LYS A 26 11.24 2.57 9.23
CA LYS A 26 11.54 4.00 9.16
C LYS A 26 12.57 4.27 8.06
N ASP A 27 13.71 3.60 8.08
CA ASP A 27 14.78 3.75 7.08
C ASP A 27 14.24 3.53 5.65
N ARG A 28 13.30 2.58 5.47
CA ARG A 28 12.64 2.33 4.18
C ARG A 28 11.65 3.42 3.79
N LEU A 29 11.04 4.10 4.74
CA LEU A 29 10.11 5.20 4.47
C LEU A 29 10.85 6.50 4.21
N ASP A 30 12.04 6.67 4.80
CA ASP A 30 12.87 7.86 4.61
C ASP A 30 13.37 7.99 3.16
N GLN A 31 13.46 6.86 2.39
CA GLN A 31 13.74 6.92 0.95
C GLN A 31 12.69 7.73 0.16
N PHE A 32 11.47 7.91 0.68
CA PHE A 32 10.37 8.67 0.08
C PHE A 32 10.31 10.14 0.56
N ASP A 33 11.36 10.62 1.24
CA ASP A 33 11.59 12.06 1.42
C ASP A 33 12.05 12.69 0.10
N ASP A 34 12.67 11.90 -0.77
CA ASP A 34 12.92 12.27 -2.16
C ASP A 34 11.66 12.03 -3.02
N ASP A 35 11.10 13.11 -3.55
CA ASP A 35 9.90 13.07 -4.41
C ASP A 35 10.13 12.28 -5.71
N ARG A 36 11.38 12.12 -6.17
CA ARG A 36 11.72 11.27 -7.33
C ARG A 36 11.45 9.81 -7.02
N ASN A 37 11.81 9.34 -5.83
CA ASN A 37 11.55 7.98 -5.39
C ASN A 37 10.06 7.71 -5.25
N LEU A 38 9.32 8.70 -4.75
CA LEU A 38 7.86 8.62 -4.69
C LEU A 38 7.27 8.52 -6.11
N ALA A 39 7.68 9.38 -7.03
CA ALA A 39 7.21 9.36 -8.42
C ALA A 39 7.54 8.02 -9.12
N LEU A 40 8.74 7.45 -8.89
CA LEU A 40 9.12 6.13 -9.41
C LEU A 40 8.18 5.02 -8.92
N LEU A 41 7.81 5.03 -7.64
CA LEU A 41 6.90 4.03 -7.09
C LEU A 41 5.46 4.22 -7.58
N LEU A 42 4.98 5.48 -7.65
CA LEU A 42 3.63 5.77 -8.15
C LEU A 42 3.47 5.42 -9.64
N GLY A 43 4.53 5.57 -10.44
CA GLY A 43 4.55 5.19 -11.86
C GLY A 43 4.82 3.70 -12.12
N LEU A 44 5.17 2.92 -11.09
CA LEU A 44 5.61 1.54 -11.26
C LEU A 44 4.53 0.61 -11.84
N PRO A 45 3.23 0.68 -11.47
CA PRO A 45 2.21 -0.18 -12.06
C PRO A 45 2.12 -0.03 -13.57
N ALA A 46 2.08 1.20 -14.08
CA ALA A 46 2.04 1.49 -15.51
C ALA A 46 3.30 0.96 -16.22
N ARG A 47 4.48 1.15 -15.63
CA ARG A 47 5.75 0.63 -16.15
C ARG A 47 5.78 -0.88 -16.22
N LEU A 48 5.33 -1.59 -15.19
CA LEU A 48 5.25 -3.05 -15.18
C LEU A 48 4.26 -3.57 -16.23
N ALA A 49 3.12 -2.91 -16.40
CA ALA A 49 2.15 -3.24 -17.43
C ALA A 49 2.74 -3.07 -18.85
N GLN A 50 3.50 -2.01 -19.09
CA GLN A 50 4.23 -1.80 -20.36
C GLN A 50 5.30 -2.86 -20.59
N LEU A 51 6.07 -3.22 -19.56
CA LEU A 51 7.09 -4.27 -19.65
C LEU A 51 6.49 -5.65 -19.96
N ALA A 52 5.31 -5.94 -19.40
CA ALA A 52 4.59 -7.18 -19.68
C ALA A 52 4.12 -7.30 -21.15
N GLN A 53 3.96 -6.19 -21.84
CA GLN A 53 3.53 -6.16 -23.27
C GLN A 53 4.70 -6.18 -24.25
N LYS A 54 5.94 -5.96 -23.79
CA LYS A 54 7.10 -5.99 -24.68
C LYS A 54 7.37 -7.40 -25.20
N PRO A 55 7.86 -7.55 -26.45
CA PRO A 55 8.35 -8.83 -26.93
C PRO A 55 9.59 -9.26 -26.14
N GLY A 56 9.67 -10.55 -25.79
CA GLY A 56 10.84 -11.14 -25.13
C GLY A 56 10.56 -11.90 -23.83
N PRO A 57 9.79 -11.41 -22.86
CA PRO A 57 9.48 -12.19 -21.66
C PRO A 57 8.71 -13.47 -22.00
N LYS A 58 9.04 -14.56 -21.31
CA LYS A 58 8.19 -15.77 -21.36
C LYS A 58 6.77 -15.42 -20.92
N PRO A 59 5.71 -16.00 -21.52
CA PRO A 59 4.32 -15.64 -21.23
C PRO A 59 3.99 -15.61 -19.73
N ARG A 60 4.50 -16.58 -18.97
CA ARG A 60 4.31 -16.62 -17.52
C ARG A 60 5.01 -15.46 -16.79
N SER A 61 6.19 -15.05 -17.25
CA SER A 61 6.91 -13.91 -16.65
C SER A 61 6.17 -12.60 -16.91
N ALA A 62 5.67 -12.40 -18.13
CA ALA A 62 4.82 -11.26 -18.48
C ALA A 62 3.53 -11.21 -17.61
N ALA A 63 2.88 -12.35 -17.43
CA ALA A 63 1.71 -12.47 -16.58
C ALA A 63 2.00 -12.11 -15.10
N LEU A 64 3.17 -12.52 -14.59
CA LEU A 64 3.58 -12.17 -13.22
C LEU A 64 3.96 -10.69 -13.07
N LEU A 65 4.50 -10.05 -14.12
CA LEU A 65 4.71 -8.60 -14.14
C LEU A 65 3.38 -7.86 -14.03
N LEU A 66 2.39 -8.25 -14.86
CA LEU A 66 1.08 -7.60 -14.81
C LEU A 66 0.32 -7.89 -13.50
N GLN A 67 0.46 -9.10 -12.96
CA GLN A 67 -0.05 -9.42 -11.62
C GLN A 67 0.54 -8.49 -10.54
N SER A 68 1.83 -8.20 -10.63
CA SER A 68 2.48 -7.28 -9.69
C SER A 68 2.05 -5.83 -9.93
N ALA A 69 1.85 -5.42 -11.18
CA ALA A 69 1.30 -4.11 -11.50
C ALA A 69 -0.04 -3.90 -10.81
N VAL A 70 -0.97 -4.86 -10.96
CA VAL A 70 -2.29 -4.83 -10.32
C VAL A 70 -2.19 -4.84 -8.79
N ALA A 71 -1.34 -5.68 -8.22
CA ALA A 71 -1.17 -5.75 -6.77
C ALA A 71 -0.63 -4.44 -6.18
N ILE A 72 0.33 -3.80 -6.86
CA ILE A 72 0.91 -2.52 -6.44
C ILE A 72 -0.11 -1.40 -6.63
N GLU A 73 -0.83 -1.36 -7.75
CA GLU A 73 -1.89 -0.37 -8.01
C GLU A 73 -2.96 -0.41 -6.92
N ILE A 74 -3.46 -1.60 -6.59
CA ILE A 74 -4.41 -1.78 -5.50
C ILE A 74 -3.83 -1.26 -4.18
N LEU A 75 -2.57 -1.58 -3.83
CA LEU A 75 -1.96 -1.14 -2.57
C LEU A 75 -1.72 0.37 -2.50
N LEU A 76 -1.52 1.04 -3.64
CA LEU A 76 -1.36 2.50 -3.70
C LEU A 76 -2.66 3.23 -3.36
N PHE A 77 -3.79 2.77 -3.90
CA PHE A 77 -5.10 3.40 -3.70
C PHE A 77 -5.93 2.78 -2.58
N CYS A 78 -5.69 1.50 -2.30
CA CYS A 78 -6.40 0.70 -1.31
C CYS A 78 -5.36 0.07 -0.35
N PRO A 79 -4.76 0.82 0.56
CA PRO A 79 -3.61 0.37 1.36
C PRO A 79 -4.01 -0.65 2.44
N MET A 80 -4.57 -1.78 1.99
CA MET A 80 -4.99 -2.89 2.83
C MET A 80 -3.79 -3.73 3.32
N ARG A 81 -4.01 -4.61 4.29
CA ARG A 81 -3.00 -5.59 4.70
C ARG A 81 -2.78 -6.62 3.59
N VAL A 82 -1.54 -7.09 3.46
CA VAL A 82 -1.19 -8.09 2.43
C VAL A 82 -2.00 -9.39 2.54
N GLY A 83 -2.45 -9.74 3.74
CA GLY A 83 -3.38 -10.85 3.94
C GLY A 83 -4.71 -10.62 3.21
N ASN A 84 -5.30 -9.44 3.36
CA ASN A 84 -6.52 -9.08 2.66
C ASN A 84 -6.30 -9.03 1.14
N LEU A 85 -5.19 -8.43 0.68
CA LEU A 85 -4.85 -8.39 -0.75
C LEU A 85 -4.74 -9.79 -1.35
N ALA A 86 -4.02 -10.70 -0.68
CA ALA A 86 -3.78 -12.07 -1.17
C ALA A 86 -5.06 -12.92 -1.20
N HIS A 87 -6.05 -12.60 -0.36
CA HIS A 87 -7.33 -13.29 -0.26
C HIS A 87 -8.48 -12.55 -0.96
N LEU A 88 -8.17 -11.53 -1.80
CA LEU A 88 -9.22 -10.92 -2.63
C LEU A 88 -9.83 -11.95 -3.56
N ASP A 89 -11.15 -11.98 -3.55
CA ASP A 89 -12.02 -12.87 -4.32
C ASP A 89 -12.80 -12.05 -5.34
N ILE A 90 -12.74 -12.45 -6.61
CA ILE A 90 -13.34 -11.67 -7.70
C ILE A 90 -14.88 -11.69 -7.68
N GLU A 91 -15.47 -12.74 -7.10
CA GLU A 91 -16.94 -12.90 -7.06
C GLU A 91 -17.52 -12.28 -5.79
N ARG A 92 -16.78 -12.36 -4.67
CA ARG A 92 -17.26 -11.92 -3.36
C ARG A 92 -16.90 -10.48 -3.02
N HIS A 93 -15.69 -10.05 -3.38
CA HIS A 93 -15.14 -8.78 -2.94
C HIS A 93 -15.15 -7.69 -4.01
N LEU A 94 -15.28 -8.05 -5.30
CA LEU A 94 -15.17 -7.13 -6.40
C LEU A 94 -16.54 -6.89 -7.05
N ARG A 95 -16.93 -5.62 -7.13
CA ARG A 95 -18.14 -5.20 -7.82
C ARG A 95 -17.84 -4.12 -8.84
N TRP A 96 -18.23 -4.35 -10.08
CA TRP A 96 -18.04 -3.43 -11.18
C TRP A 96 -19.26 -2.54 -11.38
N ILE A 97 -19.02 -1.26 -11.64
CA ILE A 97 -20.05 -0.24 -11.90
C ILE A 97 -19.63 0.59 -13.10
N GLY A 98 -20.62 0.96 -13.94
CA GLY A 98 -20.38 1.78 -15.13
C GLY A 98 -20.02 0.98 -16.38
N ASP A 99 -19.78 1.69 -17.46
CA ASP A 99 -19.33 1.18 -18.76
C ASP A 99 -17.82 1.34 -18.95
N LYS A 100 -17.32 1.15 -20.17
CA LYS A 100 -15.90 1.28 -20.47
C LYS A 100 -15.32 2.68 -20.19
N GLN A 101 -16.13 3.73 -20.27
CA GLN A 101 -15.65 5.12 -20.08
C GLN A 101 -15.76 5.56 -18.62
N THR A 102 -16.73 5.01 -17.90
CA THR A 102 -17.04 5.35 -16.51
C THR A 102 -16.74 4.20 -15.54
N LEU A 103 -15.86 3.27 -15.94
CA LEU A 103 -15.58 2.04 -15.20
C LEU A 103 -15.07 2.35 -13.79
N ARG A 104 -15.75 1.78 -12.80
CA ARG A 104 -15.38 1.82 -11.39
C ARG A 104 -15.36 0.41 -10.82
N LEU A 105 -14.38 0.13 -10.01
CA LEU A 105 -14.27 -1.11 -9.25
C LEU A 105 -14.45 -0.80 -7.77
N ILE A 106 -15.49 -1.35 -7.16
CA ILE A 106 -15.66 -1.35 -5.71
C ILE A 106 -15.00 -2.62 -5.16
N ILE A 107 -14.07 -2.45 -4.22
CA ILE A 107 -13.49 -3.54 -3.43
C ILE A 107 -14.13 -3.46 -2.04
N ASP A 108 -14.87 -4.49 -1.65
CA ASP A 108 -15.61 -4.55 -0.39
C ASP A 108 -15.22 -5.83 0.38
N ILE A 109 -14.56 -5.66 1.52
CA ILE A 109 -14.11 -6.78 2.37
C ILE A 109 -14.89 -6.72 3.67
N PRO A 110 -15.69 -7.75 3.99
CA PRO A 110 -16.54 -7.76 5.17
C PRO A 110 -15.71 -7.82 6.46
N ALA A 111 -16.27 -7.26 7.55
CA ALA A 111 -15.62 -7.15 8.84
C ALA A 111 -14.98 -8.45 9.36
N PRO A 112 -15.63 -9.63 9.29
CA PRO A 112 -15.05 -10.88 9.80
C PRO A 112 -13.76 -11.32 9.09
N GLU A 113 -13.49 -10.81 7.88
CA GLU A 113 -12.29 -11.12 7.10
C GLU A 113 -11.16 -10.11 7.34
N VAL A 114 -11.41 -9.08 8.14
CA VAL A 114 -10.43 -8.03 8.47
C VAL A 114 -9.97 -8.18 9.91
N LYS A 115 -8.65 -8.16 10.14
CA LYS A 115 -8.02 -8.38 11.46
C LYS A 115 -8.62 -7.53 12.61
N ASN A 116 -9.18 -6.37 12.30
CA ASN A 116 -9.69 -5.42 13.30
C ASN A 116 -11.22 -5.41 13.35
N ASP A 117 -11.90 -6.39 12.74
CA ASP A 117 -13.36 -6.51 12.64
C ASP A 117 -14.04 -5.22 12.13
N LYS A 118 -13.34 -4.49 11.25
CA LYS A 118 -13.87 -3.32 10.55
C LYS A 118 -13.89 -3.60 9.06
N PRO A 119 -15.05 -3.44 8.38
CA PRO A 119 -15.12 -3.66 6.94
C PRO A 119 -14.21 -2.67 6.23
N LEU A 120 -13.64 -3.09 5.11
CA LEU A 120 -12.84 -2.22 4.23
C LEU A 120 -13.59 -2.05 2.91
N ARG A 121 -13.79 -0.80 2.53
CA ARG A 121 -14.41 -0.47 1.26
C ARG A 121 -13.57 0.57 0.54
N TYR A 122 -13.19 0.23 -0.68
CA TYR A 122 -12.38 1.08 -1.55
C TYR A 122 -13.02 1.20 -2.93
N GLU A 123 -12.65 2.23 -3.66
CA GLU A 123 -13.06 2.44 -5.03
C GLU A 123 -11.85 2.74 -5.90
N LEU A 124 -11.71 2.01 -7.01
CA LEU A 124 -10.77 2.31 -8.08
C LEU A 124 -11.54 2.81 -9.31
N THR A 125 -11.03 3.82 -9.96
CA THR A 125 -11.65 4.44 -11.13
C THR A 125 -10.67 4.57 -12.29
N GLY A 126 -11.16 4.86 -13.48
CA GLY A 126 -10.35 5.18 -14.66
C GLY A 126 -9.33 4.09 -15.00
N THR A 127 -8.07 4.49 -15.18
CA THR A 127 -6.98 3.60 -15.60
C THR A 127 -6.69 2.49 -14.59
N SER A 128 -6.84 2.76 -13.28
CA SER A 128 -6.65 1.76 -12.23
C SER A 128 -7.70 0.65 -12.31
N ALA A 129 -8.98 1.00 -12.48
CA ALA A 129 -10.05 0.03 -12.67
C ALA A 129 -9.86 -0.78 -13.96
N THR A 130 -9.47 -0.12 -15.06
CA THR A 130 -9.18 -0.77 -16.34
C THR A 130 -8.03 -1.76 -16.23
N LEU A 131 -6.94 -1.41 -15.53
CA LEU A 131 -5.80 -2.30 -15.32
C LEU A 131 -6.21 -3.59 -14.61
N VAL A 132 -7.03 -3.48 -13.56
CA VAL A 132 -7.54 -4.66 -12.83
C VAL A 132 -8.46 -5.50 -13.72
N ARG A 133 -9.32 -4.88 -14.51
CA ARG A 133 -10.24 -5.58 -15.44
C ARG A 133 -9.46 -6.35 -16.50
N ASP A 134 -8.52 -5.69 -17.17
CA ASP A 134 -7.68 -6.32 -18.20
C ASP A 134 -6.87 -7.50 -17.65
N TYR A 135 -6.37 -7.38 -16.43
CA TYR A 135 -5.70 -8.48 -15.76
C TYR A 135 -6.64 -9.67 -15.51
N ILE A 136 -7.83 -9.41 -14.96
CA ILE A 136 -8.81 -10.47 -14.66
C ILE A 136 -9.24 -11.20 -15.94
N ASP A 137 -9.56 -10.45 -17.00
CA ASP A 137 -10.17 -10.99 -18.20
C ASP A 137 -9.14 -11.68 -19.12
N ARG A 138 -7.90 -11.15 -19.22
CA ARG A 138 -6.93 -11.56 -20.22
C ARG A 138 -5.73 -12.33 -19.69
N VAL A 139 -5.32 -12.09 -18.46
CA VAL A 139 -4.02 -12.60 -17.96
C VAL A 139 -4.21 -13.61 -16.84
N ARG A 140 -5.09 -13.32 -15.90
CA ARG A 140 -5.35 -14.18 -14.75
C ARG A 140 -5.72 -15.62 -15.13
N PRO A 141 -6.54 -15.88 -16.18
CA PRO A 141 -6.88 -17.26 -16.56
C PRO A 141 -5.66 -18.13 -16.91
N GLY A 142 -4.60 -17.52 -17.43
CA GLY A 142 -3.34 -18.22 -17.75
C GLY A 142 -2.40 -18.47 -16.55
N LEU A 143 -2.77 -18.02 -15.36
CA LEU A 143 -1.94 -18.18 -14.16
C LEU A 143 -2.30 -19.41 -13.32
N CYS A 144 -3.45 -20.01 -13.52
CA CYS A 144 -3.90 -21.22 -12.82
C CYS A 144 -4.47 -22.23 -13.83
N SER A 145 -4.33 -23.53 -13.50
CA SER A 145 -4.86 -24.63 -14.30
C SER A 145 -6.28 -25.02 -13.88
N GLU A 146 -6.65 -24.67 -12.66
CA GLU A 146 -7.94 -25.00 -12.06
C GLU A 146 -8.83 -23.74 -11.96
N PRO A 147 -10.17 -23.90 -11.99
CA PRO A 147 -11.10 -22.83 -11.73
C PRO A 147 -10.78 -22.14 -10.39
N SER A 148 -10.86 -20.82 -10.37
CA SER A 148 -10.51 -20.04 -9.18
C SER A 148 -11.27 -18.74 -9.13
N SER A 149 -11.76 -18.34 -7.95
CA SER A 149 -12.27 -17.00 -7.68
C SER A 149 -11.21 -16.06 -7.08
N ALA A 150 -10.00 -16.58 -6.75
CA ALA A 150 -8.93 -15.75 -6.21
C ALA A 150 -8.48 -14.69 -7.23
N LEU A 151 -8.36 -13.42 -6.83
CA LEU A 151 -7.78 -12.38 -7.68
C LEU A 151 -6.33 -12.71 -8.04
N PHE A 152 -5.57 -13.24 -7.07
CA PHE A 152 -4.18 -13.67 -7.23
C PHE A 152 -4.07 -15.18 -7.01
N PRO A 153 -4.37 -16.01 -8.03
CA PRO A 153 -4.38 -17.46 -7.88
C PRO A 153 -2.97 -18.05 -7.84
N LYS A 154 -2.83 -19.19 -7.17
CA LYS A 154 -1.77 -20.17 -7.41
C LYS A 154 -2.08 -20.99 -8.66
N MET A 155 -1.12 -21.81 -9.09
CA MET A 155 -1.30 -22.73 -10.22
C MET A 155 -2.47 -23.69 -10.00
N ASP A 156 -2.67 -24.15 -8.77
CA ASP A 156 -3.74 -25.06 -8.34
C ASP A 156 -5.07 -24.36 -8.02
N GLY A 157 -5.26 -23.11 -8.45
CA GLY A 157 -6.46 -22.32 -8.25
C GLY A 157 -6.65 -21.75 -6.84
N ARG A 158 -5.87 -22.19 -5.84
CA ARG A 158 -5.98 -21.67 -4.47
C ARG A 158 -5.48 -20.22 -4.36
N TYR A 159 -5.89 -19.54 -3.29
CA TYR A 159 -5.38 -18.22 -2.94
C TYR A 159 -3.88 -18.23 -2.73
N ARG A 160 -3.22 -17.19 -3.16
CA ARG A 160 -1.78 -17.05 -3.01
C ARG A 160 -1.41 -16.80 -1.56
N ASN A 161 -0.27 -17.35 -1.12
CA ASN A 161 0.26 -17.06 0.20
C ASN A 161 0.64 -15.57 0.29
N PRO A 162 0.23 -14.84 1.36
CA PRO A 162 0.57 -13.42 1.53
C PRO A 162 2.07 -13.12 1.50
N GLY A 163 2.90 -14.02 2.05
CA GLY A 163 4.36 -13.90 2.04
C GLY A 163 4.95 -13.98 0.62
N ASP A 164 4.44 -14.92 -0.20
CA ASP A 164 4.88 -15.08 -1.59
C ASP A 164 4.50 -13.88 -2.44
N LEU A 165 3.28 -13.35 -2.26
CA LEU A 165 2.83 -12.15 -2.97
C LEU A 165 3.66 -10.93 -2.56
N SER A 166 3.92 -10.75 -1.26
CA SER A 166 4.77 -9.68 -0.75
C SER A 166 6.21 -9.77 -1.28
N THR A 167 6.76 -10.99 -1.38
CA THR A 167 8.11 -11.22 -1.91
C THR A 167 8.17 -10.89 -3.41
N GLN A 168 7.12 -11.23 -4.17
CA GLN A 168 7.03 -10.88 -5.59
C GLN A 168 6.95 -9.36 -5.79
N ILE A 169 6.10 -8.66 -5.02
CA ILE A 169 5.98 -7.20 -5.04
C ILE A 169 7.35 -6.57 -4.74
N LYS A 170 7.99 -6.98 -3.63
CA LYS A 170 9.31 -6.48 -3.23
C LYS A 170 10.35 -6.65 -4.33
N ARG A 171 10.38 -7.82 -4.98
CA ARG A 171 11.33 -8.10 -6.06
C ARG A 171 11.14 -7.15 -7.23
N HIS A 172 9.91 -6.95 -7.71
CA HIS A 172 9.65 -6.07 -8.85
C HIS A 172 9.85 -4.59 -8.49
N CYS A 173 9.49 -4.16 -7.29
CA CYS A 173 9.84 -2.81 -6.82
C CYS A 173 11.37 -2.60 -6.90
N LEU A 174 12.15 -3.51 -6.32
CA LEU A 174 13.61 -3.39 -6.30
C LEU A 174 14.21 -3.41 -7.72
N GLN A 175 13.77 -4.34 -8.57
CA GLN A 175 14.31 -4.50 -9.92
C GLN A 175 14.03 -3.29 -10.82
N GLU A 176 12.84 -2.69 -10.71
CA GLU A 176 12.41 -1.64 -11.62
C GLU A 176 12.66 -0.22 -11.11
N THR A 177 12.83 -0.04 -9.81
CA THR A 177 13.01 1.29 -9.21
C THR A 177 14.26 1.44 -8.33
N GLY A 178 14.92 0.32 -7.97
CA GLY A 178 15.98 0.32 -6.96
C GLY A 178 15.47 0.46 -5.52
N LEU A 179 14.15 0.63 -5.31
CA LEU A 179 13.57 0.89 -4.00
C LEU A 179 13.22 -0.41 -3.26
N THR A 180 13.51 -0.45 -1.96
CA THR A 180 13.13 -1.58 -1.11
C THR A 180 11.74 -1.37 -0.52
N VAL A 181 10.72 -1.87 -1.23
CA VAL A 181 9.30 -1.74 -0.85
C VAL A 181 8.67 -3.12 -0.74
N ASN A 182 8.08 -3.44 0.40
CA ASN A 182 7.26 -4.63 0.59
C ASN A 182 5.78 -4.22 0.73
N ALA A 183 4.86 -5.19 0.63
CA ALA A 183 3.42 -4.91 0.67
C ALA A 183 2.96 -4.20 1.95
N HIS A 184 3.62 -4.42 3.09
CA HIS A 184 3.26 -3.74 4.34
C HIS A 184 3.66 -2.26 4.36
N LEU A 185 4.72 -1.90 3.64
CA LEU A 185 5.22 -0.53 3.60
C LEU A 185 4.22 0.44 2.95
N PHE A 186 3.38 -0.04 2.02
CA PHE A 186 2.35 0.79 1.37
C PHE A 186 1.38 1.43 2.36
N ARG A 187 1.06 0.75 3.46
CA ARG A 187 0.19 1.33 4.52
C ARG A 187 0.86 2.51 5.22
N SER A 188 2.12 2.36 5.57
CA SER A 188 2.90 3.45 6.17
C SER A 188 3.17 4.58 5.16
N LEU A 189 3.37 4.22 3.90
CA LEU A 189 3.53 5.18 2.81
C LEU A 189 2.24 5.99 2.58
N ALA A 190 1.06 5.37 2.62
CA ALA A 190 -0.22 6.07 2.53
C ALA A 190 -0.35 7.14 3.63
N SER A 191 0.04 6.81 4.87
CA SER A 191 0.08 7.78 5.97
C SER A 191 1.07 8.91 5.69
N LYS A 192 2.28 8.61 5.19
CA LYS A 192 3.31 9.60 4.88
C LYS A 192 2.87 10.54 3.74
N VAL A 193 2.31 9.97 2.67
CA VAL A 193 1.83 10.75 1.51
C VAL A 193 0.66 11.65 1.90
N HIS A 194 -0.31 11.11 2.65
CA HIS A 194 -1.44 11.90 3.12
C HIS A 194 -0.98 13.06 4.02
N ASN A 195 -0.04 12.81 4.94
CA ASN A 195 0.49 13.84 5.82
C ASN A 195 1.25 14.95 5.08
N LYS A 196 1.86 14.68 3.91
CA LYS A 196 2.47 15.71 3.05
C LYS A 196 1.45 16.71 2.52
N VAL A 197 0.20 16.27 2.28
CA VAL A 197 -0.87 17.11 1.69
C VAL A 197 -1.80 17.67 2.77
N SER A 198 -2.11 16.85 3.78
CA SER A 198 -3.07 17.15 4.84
C SER A 198 -2.45 16.81 6.20
N ALA A 199 -1.54 17.68 6.66
CA ALA A 199 -0.84 17.45 7.92
C ALA A 199 -1.81 17.36 9.11
N GLY A 200 -1.59 16.34 9.94
CA GLY A 200 -2.37 16.13 11.16
C GLY A 200 -3.73 15.45 10.96
N ASP A 201 -4.16 15.17 9.71
CA ASP A 201 -5.42 14.47 9.44
C ASP A 201 -5.30 12.96 9.63
N ALA A 202 -5.09 12.57 10.89
CA ALA A 202 -5.03 11.15 11.28
C ALA A 202 -6.38 10.44 11.19
N VAL A 203 -7.50 11.19 11.22
CA VAL A 203 -8.86 10.64 11.16
C VAL A 203 -9.10 10.01 9.79
N THR A 204 -8.91 10.76 8.71
CA THR A 204 -9.08 10.27 7.34
C THR A 204 -8.24 9.03 7.10
N ILE A 205 -6.95 9.05 7.45
CA ILE A 205 -6.07 7.91 7.26
C ILE A 205 -6.48 6.71 8.13
N SER A 206 -6.97 6.90 9.34
CA SER A 206 -7.46 5.80 10.18
C SER A 206 -8.63 5.06 9.53
N HIS A 207 -9.52 5.78 8.86
CA HIS A 207 -10.62 5.21 8.09
C HIS A 207 -10.10 4.46 6.85
N VAL A 208 -9.22 5.08 6.06
CA VAL A 208 -8.63 4.46 4.85
C VAL A 208 -7.89 3.16 5.18
N LEU A 209 -7.13 3.15 6.27
CA LEU A 209 -6.38 1.97 6.70
C LEU A 209 -7.23 0.94 7.45
N GLY A 210 -8.42 1.30 7.92
CA GLY A 210 -9.21 0.49 8.85
C GLY A 210 -8.48 0.24 10.18
N ASP A 211 -7.60 1.16 10.59
CA ASP A 211 -6.84 1.07 11.84
C ASP A 211 -7.46 1.94 12.94
N LYS A 212 -7.04 1.72 14.19
CA LYS A 212 -7.39 2.62 15.29
C LYS A 212 -6.62 3.93 15.11
N ILE A 213 -7.27 5.08 15.37
CA ILE A 213 -6.64 6.40 15.29
C ILE A 213 -5.35 6.48 16.13
N THR A 214 -5.32 5.85 17.31
CA THR A 214 -4.13 5.77 18.16
C THR A 214 -2.95 5.05 17.49
N THR A 215 -3.22 4.08 16.62
CA THR A 215 -2.19 3.39 15.83
C THR A 215 -1.62 4.31 14.76
N VAL A 216 -2.48 5.08 14.10
CA VAL A 216 -2.09 6.05 13.08
C VAL A 216 -1.30 7.19 13.71
N LEU A 217 -1.78 7.78 14.81
CA LEU A 217 -1.06 8.84 15.54
C LEU A 217 0.34 8.39 15.98
N ARG A 218 0.48 7.15 16.44
CA ARG A 218 1.80 6.58 16.80
C ARG A 218 2.72 6.48 15.58
N SER A 219 2.18 6.20 14.40
CA SER A 219 2.95 6.21 13.14
C SER A 219 3.31 7.64 12.74
N TYR A 220 2.40 8.60 12.89
CA TYR A 220 2.68 10.02 12.64
C TYR A 220 3.78 10.57 13.56
N ALA A 221 3.76 10.25 14.84
CA ALA A 221 4.80 10.70 15.77
C ALA A 221 6.24 10.31 15.34
N GLN A 222 6.38 9.27 14.51
CA GLN A 222 7.66 8.88 13.92
C GLN A 222 8.08 9.79 12.73
N PHE A 223 7.13 10.48 12.09
CA PHE A 223 7.37 11.36 10.94
C PHE A 223 7.37 12.84 11.33
N GLU A 224 6.81 13.18 12.50
CA GLU A 224 6.37 14.53 12.85
C GLU A 224 7.48 15.51 13.20
N GLN A 225 8.65 15.08 13.69
CA GLN A 225 9.61 16.09 14.17
C GLN A 225 10.07 17.06 13.06
N LYS A 226 10.32 16.57 11.86
CA LYS A 226 10.72 17.43 10.73
C LYS A 226 9.52 18.10 10.08
N SER A 227 8.46 17.33 9.79
CA SER A 227 7.24 17.83 9.15
C SER A 227 6.48 18.81 10.04
N ALA A 228 6.37 18.56 11.35
CA ALA A 228 5.73 19.48 12.29
C ALA A 228 6.48 20.81 12.38
N LEU A 229 7.82 20.80 12.39
CA LEU A 229 8.62 22.00 12.39
C LEU A 229 8.45 22.81 11.10
N ASP A 230 8.47 22.13 9.95
CA ASP A 230 8.28 22.77 8.65
C ASP A 230 6.87 23.40 8.55
N HIS A 231 5.81 22.70 8.99
CA HIS A 231 4.45 23.25 9.04
C HIS A 231 4.32 24.42 10.01
N PHE A 232 4.92 24.32 11.19
CA PHE A 232 4.93 25.41 12.14
C PHE A 232 5.63 26.65 11.56
N GLN A 233 6.82 26.45 10.94
CA GLN A 233 7.55 27.54 10.31
C GLN A 233 6.77 28.15 9.14
N GLN A 234 6.06 27.32 8.35
CA GLN A 234 5.19 27.82 7.28
C GLN A 234 4.01 28.64 7.84
N SER A 235 3.38 28.18 8.91
CA SER A 235 2.32 28.92 9.60
C SER A 235 2.82 30.28 10.12
N VAL A 236 4.02 30.31 10.71
CA VAL A 236 4.65 31.56 11.17
C VAL A 236 4.92 32.51 9.98
N ARG A 237 5.40 31.99 8.85
CA ARG A 237 5.63 32.80 7.64
C ARG A 237 4.33 33.40 7.08
N ILE A 238 3.24 32.60 7.07
CA ILE A 238 1.92 33.07 6.59
C ILE A 238 1.39 34.19 7.49
N VAL A 239 1.47 34.02 8.82
CA VAL A 239 1.01 35.05 9.76
C VAL A 239 1.88 36.31 9.63
N ARG A 240 3.20 36.18 9.56
CA ARG A 240 4.14 37.30 9.40
C ARG A 240 3.92 38.03 8.08
N GLY A 241 3.65 37.34 6.97
CA GLY A 241 3.36 37.98 5.67
C GLY A 241 1.97 38.64 5.58
N ARG A 242 1.03 38.35 6.51
CA ARG A 242 -0.25 39.08 6.64
C ARG A 242 -0.10 40.41 7.37
N ASP A 243 0.80 40.47 8.34
CA ASP A 243 1.08 41.74 9.06
C ASP A 243 1.75 42.76 8.16
N ASP A 244 2.64 42.34 7.22
CA ASP A 244 3.28 43.23 6.24
C ASP A 244 2.31 43.79 5.19
N GLN A 245 1.11 43.20 5.01
CA GLN A 245 0.10 43.73 4.07
C GLN A 245 -1.00 44.53 4.78
N GLY A 246 -1.07 44.53 6.09
CA GLY A 246 -2.06 45.27 6.89
C GLY A 246 -1.61 46.67 7.31
N GLU A 247 -0.33 47.04 7.14
CA GLU A 247 0.20 48.38 7.45
C GLU A 247 0.32 49.31 6.22
N ALA A 248 -0.23 48.89 5.08
CA ALA A 248 -0.15 49.66 3.79
C ALA A 248 -1.53 50.20 3.34
N GLU A 249 -2.51 50.39 4.27
CA GLU A 249 -3.75 51.13 3.99
C GLU A 249 -3.86 52.42 4.84
#